data_8aefd5bfcc1cfb8ec10f98a3fabc3e93
#
_entry.id   8aefd5bfcc1cfb8ec10f98a3fabc3e93
#
_cell.length_a   1.000
_cell.length_b   1.000
_cell.length_c   1.000
_cell.angle_alpha   90.00
_cell.angle_beta   90.00
_cell.angle_gamma   90.00
#
_symmetry.space_group_name_H-M   'P 1'
#
loop_
_entity.id
_entity.type
_entity.pdbx_description
1 polymer ?
#
loop_
_entity_poly.entity_id
_entity_poly.type
_entity_poly.pdbx_seq_one_letter_code
_entity_poly.pdbx_strand_id
1 'polypeptide(L)'
;MSRKYYFKCTDCGAEFHDADFMYLCPFCAAKNQPGQPPKGVLKTMYDFDELKNQFQKNHSLFISQQWLPLLPIEKTESLGHLAAGNTPLIPVTELNGNKLPFNLALKDDSRNPTFSFKDRASVLVSAYAKEHGIDTIIAASTGNAGSSLAGICASQKQKAIICVPAAAPKAKLTQILMYGARIVPVAGTYDDAFDLSVALTEKTGIFNRNT
;
A
#
# COMPACT_ATOMS: atom_id res chain seq x y z
N MET A 1 -10.97 -17.90 15.58
CA MET A 1 -11.82 -17.43 14.47
C MET A 1 -11.02 -17.57 13.20
N SER A 2 -11.59 -18.11 12.12
CA SER A 2 -10.92 -18.16 10.82
C SER A 2 -10.70 -16.73 10.33
N ARG A 3 -9.51 -16.47 9.78
CA ARG A 3 -9.22 -15.16 9.17
C ARG A 3 -10.13 -14.95 7.96
N LYS A 4 -10.56 -13.73 7.69
CA LYS A 4 -11.42 -13.35 6.55
C LYS A 4 -10.68 -13.38 5.20
N TYR A 5 -9.37 -13.58 5.20
CA TYR A 5 -8.53 -13.68 4.01
C TYR A 5 -7.40 -14.68 4.22
N TYR A 6 -6.83 -15.15 3.11
CA TYR A 6 -5.65 -16.00 3.08
C TYR A 6 -4.70 -15.56 1.97
N PHE A 7 -3.47 -16.04 2.00
CA PHE A 7 -2.51 -15.78 0.94
C PHE A 7 -2.40 -16.95 -0.02
N LYS A 8 -2.32 -16.66 -1.32
CA LYS A 8 -2.09 -17.64 -2.37
C LYS A 8 -0.90 -17.26 -3.21
N CYS A 9 0.04 -18.19 -3.37
CA CYS A 9 1.21 -18.00 -4.22
C CYS A 9 0.81 -17.98 -5.70
N THR A 10 1.28 -16.96 -6.43
CA THR A 10 1.01 -16.82 -7.88
C THR A 10 1.79 -17.81 -8.74
N ASP A 11 2.89 -18.38 -8.21
CA ASP A 11 3.75 -19.30 -8.95
C ASP A 11 3.39 -20.77 -8.72
N CYS A 12 3.31 -21.22 -7.46
CA CYS A 12 3.07 -22.64 -7.15
C CYS A 12 1.64 -22.94 -6.69
N GLY A 13 0.81 -21.92 -6.47
CA GLY A 13 -0.57 -22.09 -6.03
C GLY A 13 -0.75 -22.45 -4.56
N ALA A 14 0.33 -22.55 -3.77
CA ALA A 14 0.23 -22.85 -2.34
C ALA A 14 -0.60 -21.80 -1.60
N GLU A 15 -1.44 -22.24 -0.68
CA GLU A 15 -2.34 -21.41 0.11
C GLU A 15 -1.93 -21.39 1.59
N PHE A 16 -2.06 -20.23 2.23
CA PHE A 16 -1.65 -19.99 3.61
C PHE A 16 -2.79 -19.31 4.34
N HIS A 17 -3.63 -20.11 5.03
CA HIS A 17 -4.87 -19.63 5.67
C HIS A 17 -4.64 -19.03 7.07
N ASP A 18 -3.64 -19.53 7.80
CA ASP A 18 -3.35 -19.11 9.17
C ASP A 18 -2.01 -18.39 9.31
N ALA A 19 -1.39 -18.05 8.18
CA ALA A 19 -0.08 -17.41 8.20
C ALA A 19 -0.17 -15.97 8.67
N ASP A 20 0.78 -15.57 9.51
CA ASP A 20 1.10 -14.18 9.74
C ASP A 20 1.57 -13.53 8.43
N PHE A 21 1.75 -12.21 8.46
CA PHE A 21 2.17 -11.50 7.27
C PHE A 21 3.43 -12.11 6.64
N MET A 22 3.36 -12.36 5.35
CA MET A 22 4.45 -12.91 4.55
C MET A 22 4.66 -12.04 3.31
N TYR A 23 5.91 -11.80 2.94
CA TYR A 23 6.23 -11.09 1.69
C TYR A 23 6.22 -12.02 0.49
N LEU A 24 6.77 -13.21 0.64
CA LEU A 24 6.92 -14.20 -0.43
C LEU A 24 6.58 -15.60 0.07
N CYS A 25 6.16 -16.44 -0.85
CA CYS A 25 5.97 -17.87 -0.61
C CYS A 25 7.30 -18.56 -0.25
N PRO A 26 7.43 -19.25 0.88
CA PRO A 26 8.69 -19.87 1.30
C PRO A 26 9.21 -20.92 0.31
N PHE A 27 8.32 -21.63 -0.38
CA PHE A 27 8.69 -22.67 -1.34
C PHE A 27 9.28 -22.10 -2.65
N CYS A 28 8.81 -20.93 -3.07
CA CYS A 28 9.25 -20.29 -4.31
C CYS A 28 10.38 -19.30 -4.05
N ALA A 29 10.35 -18.58 -2.94
CA ALA A 29 11.39 -17.62 -2.58
C ALA A 29 12.77 -18.25 -2.43
N ALA A 30 12.84 -19.49 -1.95
CA ALA A 30 14.09 -20.26 -1.85
C ALA A 30 14.82 -20.48 -3.20
N LYS A 31 14.12 -20.24 -4.31
CA LYS A 31 14.66 -20.38 -5.68
C LYS A 31 15.00 -19.03 -6.33
N ASN A 32 14.83 -17.92 -5.62
CA ASN A 32 15.12 -16.58 -6.13
C ASN A 32 16.63 -16.40 -6.29
N GLN A 33 17.01 -15.69 -7.34
CA GLN A 33 18.40 -15.36 -7.65
C GLN A 33 18.55 -13.83 -7.73
N PRO A 34 19.68 -13.27 -7.30
CA PRO A 34 19.96 -11.84 -7.44
C PRO A 34 19.79 -11.36 -8.87
N GLY A 35 19.19 -10.19 -9.06
CA GLY A 35 18.97 -9.59 -10.39
C GLY A 35 17.86 -10.21 -11.22
N GLN A 36 17.10 -11.18 -10.68
CA GLN A 36 15.93 -11.76 -11.33
C GLN A 36 14.64 -11.27 -10.64
N PRO A 37 13.52 -11.14 -11.37
CA PRO A 37 12.24 -10.86 -10.75
C PRO A 37 11.91 -11.90 -9.68
N PRO A 38 11.44 -11.49 -8.49
CA PRO A 38 11.17 -12.41 -7.40
C PRO A 38 10.02 -13.35 -7.76
N LYS A 39 10.20 -14.65 -7.48
CA LYS A 39 9.15 -15.67 -7.49
C LYS A 39 8.51 -15.76 -6.11
N GLY A 40 7.30 -16.29 -6.08
CA GLY A 40 6.59 -16.51 -4.83
C GLY A 40 5.76 -15.32 -4.37
N VAL A 41 5.42 -14.41 -5.27
CA VAL A 41 4.52 -13.28 -4.94
C VAL A 41 3.22 -13.83 -4.41
N LEU A 42 2.77 -13.28 -3.28
CA LEU A 42 1.55 -13.71 -2.59
C LEU A 42 0.40 -12.76 -2.93
N LYS A 43 -0.72 -13.35 -3.33
CA LYS A 43 -1.98 -12.65 -3.55
C LYS A 43 -2.88 -12.85 -2.34
N THR A 44 -3.43 -11.76 -1.81
CA THR A 44 -4.47 -11.82 -0.78
C THR A 44 -5.77 -12.28 -1.43
N MET A 45 -6.33 -13.35 -0.92
CA MET A 45 -7.57 -13.98 -1.39
C MET A 45 -8.65 -13.91 -0.31
N TYR A 46 -9.88 -13.80 -0.76
CA TYR A 46 -11.08 -13.77 0.08
C TYR A 46 -12.06 -14.84 -0.39
N ASP A 47 -12.99 -15.23 0.46
CA ASP A 47 -14.19 -15.95 0.04
C ASP A 47 -15.13 -14.96 -0.67
N PHE A 48 -15.00 -14.88 -2.00
CA PHE A 48 -15.79 -13.95 -2.81
C PHE A 48 -17.26 -14.32 -2.88
N ASP A 49 -17.63 -15.59 -2.74
CA ASP A 49 -19.02 -16.01 -2.75
C ASP A 49 -19.73 -15.57 -1.46
N GLU A 50 -19.07 -15.75 -0.32
CA GLU A 50 -19.56 -15.24 0.96
C GLU A 50 -19.64 -13.72 0.97
N LEU A 51 -18.59 -13.02 0.51
CA LEU A 51 -18.59 -11.55 0.42
C LEU A 51 -19.69 -11.02 -0.49
N LYS A 52 -19.94 -11.67 -1.63
CA LYS A 52 -21.03 -11.32 -2.54
C LYS A 52 -22.40 -11.47 -1.87
N ASN A 53 -22.60 -12.56 -1.15
CA ASN A 53 -23.83 -12.81 -0.41
C ASN A 53 -24.04 -11.77 0.69
N GLN A 54 -23.01 -11.42 1.43
CA GLN A 54 -23.05 -10.36 2.45
C GLN A 54 -23.35 -8.99 1.83
N PHE A 55 -22.71 -8.65 0.72
CA PHE A 55 -22.92 -7.40 0.01
C PHE A 55 -24.37 -7.27 -0.50
N GLN A 56 -24.90 -8.34 -1.10
CA GLN A 56 -26.29 -8.36 -1.58
C GLN A 56 -27.32 -8.19 -0.45
N LYS A 57 -27.04 -8.78 0.72
CA LYS A 57 -27.92 -8.67 1.90
C LYS A 57 -27.85 -7.30 2.56
N ASN A 58 -26.68 -6.67 2.58
CA ASN A 58 -26.49 -5.40 3.30
C ASN A 58 -25.42 -4.51 2.65
N HIS A 59 -25.75 -3.96 1.49
CA HIS A 59 -24.87 -3.03 0.77
C HIS A 59 -24.47 -1.80 1.59
N SER A 60 -25.40 -1.24 2.37
CA SER A 60 -25.15 -0.04 3.17
C SER A 60 -24.12 -0.28 4.28
N LEU A 61 -24.01 -1.50 4.79
CA LEU A 61 -23.03 -1.86 5.80
C LEU A 61 -21.59 -1.79 5.24
N PHE A 62 -21.37 -2.25 4.01
CA PHE A 62 -20.04 -2.15 3.37
C PHE A 62 -19.58 -0.70 3.24
N ILE A 63 -20.49 0.21 2.86
CA ILE A 63 -20.18 1.63 2.75
C ILE A 63 -19.91 2.24 4.13
N SER A 64 -20.77 1.99 5.13
CA SER A 64 -20.60 2.53 6.47
C SER A 64 -19.33 2.02 7.18
N GLN A 65 -18.93 0.79 6.88
CA GLN A 65 -17.68 0.19 7.37
C GLN A 65 -16.47 0.46 6.46
N GLN A 66 -16.56 1.43 5.56
CA GLN A 66 -15.43 1.81 4.67
C GLN A 66 -14.82 0.59 3.93
N TRP A 67 -15.66 -0.35 3.48
CA TRP A 67 -15.26 -1.57 2.77
C TRP A 67 -14.39 -2.53 3.61
N LEU A 68 -14.43 -2.44 4.94
CA LEU A 68 -13.66 -3.27 5.86
C LEU A 68 -13.69 -4.77 5.55
N PRO A 69 -14.81 -5.39 5.13
CA PRO A 69 -14.81 -6.80 4.77
C PRO A 69 -13.88 -7.18 3.63
N LEU A 70 -13.51 -6.20 2.77
CA LEU A 70 -12.60 -6.38 1.63
C LEU A 70 -11.16 -5.96 1.95
N LEU A 71 -10.87 -5.53 3.17
CA LEU A 71 -9.54 -5.09 3.57
C LEU A 71 -8.90 -6.11 4.52
N PRO A 72 -7.59 -6.38 4.43
CA PRO A 72 -6.89 -7.30 5.32
C PRO A 72 -6.57 -6.67 6.69
N ILE A 73 -7.54 -6.00 7.28
CA ILE A 73 -7.50 -5.36 8.62
C ILE A 73 -8.82 -5.66 9.34
N GLU A 74 -8.80 -5.60 10.67
CA GLU A 74 -9.96 -6.00 11.48
C GLU A 74 -10.83 -4.80 11.94
N LYS A 75 -10.26 -3.59 12.01
CA LYS A 75 -10.91 -2.41 12.60
C LYS A 75 -10.82 -1.20 11.69
N THR A 76 -11.93 -0.49 11.49
CA THR A 76 -11.97 0.77 10.75
C THR A 76 -11.16 1.88 11.42
N GLU A 77 -11.08 1.86 12.77
CA GLU A 77 -10.31 2.84 13.55
C GLU A 77 -8.81 2.79 13.24
N SER A 78 -8.32 1.65 12.75
CA SER A 78 -6.93 1.48 12.33
C SER A 78 -6.59 2.29 11.09
N LEU A 79 -7.58 2.62 10.24
CA LEU A 79 -7.39 3.47 9.05
C LEU A 79 -7.00 4.92 9.40
N GLY A 80 -7.21 5.34 10.65
CA GLY A 80 -6.85 6.67 11.12
C GLY A 80 -7.82 7.76 10.68
N HIS A 81 -7.38 9.02 10.79
CA HIS A 81 -8.26 10.19 10.56
C HIS A 81 -8.16 10.77 9.15
N LEU A 82 -7.08 10.47 8.42
CA LEU A 82 -6.93 10.93 7.04
C LEU A 82 -7.70 10.01 6.09
N ALA A 83 -8.84 10.50 5.60
CA ALA A 83 -9.68 9.77 4.67
C ALA A 83 -9.02 9.66 3.30
N ALA A 84 -8.40 8.51 3.01
CA ALA A 84 -7.95 8.18 1.66
C ALA A 84 -9.08 7.48 0.88
N GLY A 85 -9.23 7.84 -0.36
CA GLY A 85 -10.34 7.35 -1.18
C GLY A 85 -11.54 8.29 -1.14
N ASN A 86 -12.69 7.79 -1.58
CA ASN A 86 -13.92 8.57 -1.76
C ASN A 86 -13.69 9.89 -2.54
N THR A 87 -12.72 9.87 -3.45
CA THR A 87 -12.33 11.02 -4.26
C THR A 87 -13.39 11.33 -5.31
N PRO A 88 -13.50 12.58 -5.79
CA PRO A 88 -14.49 12.97 -6.77
C PRO A 88 -14.45 12.12 -8.04
N LEU A 89 -15.62 11.84 -8.58
CA LEU A 89 -15.80 11.30 -9.93
C LEU A 89 -16.42 12.40 -10.81
N ILE A 90 -15.62 12.95 -11.72
CA ILE A 90 -15.95 14.12 -12.50
C ILE A 90 -16.40 13.69 -13.89
N PRO A 91 -17.68 13.88 -14.28
CA PRO A 91 -18.12 13.60 -15.63
C PRO A 91 -17.50 14.61 -16.61
N VAL A 92 -17.05 14.11 -17.76
CA VAL A 92 -16.50 14.91 -18.87
C VAL A 92 -17.33 14.64 -20.10
N THR A 93 -18.01 15.67 -20.59
CA THR A 93 -18.91 15.57 -21.76
C THR A 93 -18.28 16.09 -23.04
N GLU A 94 -17.18 16.83 -22.90
CA GLU A 94 -16.53 17.53 -24.00
C GLU A 94 -15.01 17.52 -23.80
N LEU A 95 -14.26 17.42 -24.90
CA LEU A 95 -12.80 17.53 -24.89
C LEU A 95 -12.36 18.39 -26.11
N ASN A 96 -11.55 19.42 -25.86
CA ASN A 96 -11.08 20.36 -26.89
C ASN A 96 -12.21 20.98 -27.74
N GLY A 97 -13.35 21.30 -27.12
CA GLY A 97 -14.50 21.90 -27.80
C GLY A 97 -15.38 20.90 -28.56
N ASN A 98 -15.07 19.59 -28.52
CA ASN A 98 -15.84 18.56 -29.17
C ASN A 98 -16.58 17.68 -28.16
N LYS A 99 -17.87 17.45 -28.41
CA LYS A 99 -18.65 16.51 -27.58
C LYS A 99 -18.10 15.10 -27.74
N LEU A 100 -17.99 14.41 -26.62
CA LEU A 100 -17.56 13.02 -26.60
C LEU A 100 -18.69 12.08 -27.03
N PRO A 101 -18.41 11.12 -27.93
CA PRO A 101 -19.39 10.11 -28.36
C PRO A 101 -19.57 8.96 -27.36
N PHE A 102 -18.93 9.05 -26.18
CA PHE A 102 -18.98 8.07 -25.11
C PHE A 102 -19.02 8.78 -23.74
N ASN A 103 -19.41 8.05 -22.70
CA ASN A 103 -19.37 8.55 -21.33
C ASN A 103 -17.94 8.47 -20.80
N LEU A 104 -17.38 9.61 -20.39
CA LEU A 104 -16.09 9.72 -19.73
C LEU A 104 -16.28 10.26 -18.31
N ALA A 105 -15.62 9.63 -17.34
CA ALA A 105 -15.52 10.14 -15.99
C ALA A 105 -14.08 10.07 -15.49
N LEU A 106 -13.61 11.14 -14.86
CA LEU A 106 -12.28 11.23 -14.28
C LEU A 106 -12.37 11.01 -12.77
N LYS A 107 -11.65 10.01 -12.26
CA LYS A 107 -11.47 9.80 -10.83
C LYS A 107 -10.31 10.67 -10.34
N ASP A 108 -10.64 11.74 -9.60
CA ASP A 108 -9.64 12.72 -9.17
C ASP A 108 -8.92 12.31 -7.88
N ASP A 109 -7.94 11.42 -8.00
CA ASP A 109 -7.13 10.95 -6.87
C ASP A 109 -6.07 11.97 -6.39
N SER A 110 -5.97 13.14 -7.02
CA SER A 110 -5.19 14.27 -6.46
C SER A 110 -5.82 14.85 -5.18
N ARG A 111 -7.09 14.52 -4.90
CA ARG A 111 -7.80 14.94 -3.70
C ARG A 111 -7.55 14.07 -2.47
N ASN A 112 -6.74 13.03 -2.59
CA ASN A 112 -6.26 12.26 -1.45
C ASN A 112 -5.36 13.11 -0.52
N PRO A 113 -5.19 12.73 0.76
CA PRO A 113 -4.48 13.53 1.78
C PRO A 113 -3.07 13.99 1.42
N THR A 114 -2.30 13.18 0.68
CA THR A 114 -0.96 13.57 0.20
C THR A 114 -0.91 13.79 -1.31
N PHE A 115 -2.07 14.09 -1.91
CA PHE A 115 -2.27 14.47 -3.30
C PHE A 115 -1.97 13.37 -4.33
N SER A 116 -2.10 12.10 -3.95
CA SER A 116 -1.93 10.99 -4.90
C SER A 116 -2.73 9.75 -4.53
N PHE A 117 -2.97 8.88 -5.54
CA PHE A 117 -3.62 7.58 -5.33
C PHE A 117 -2.81 6.62 -4.42
N LYS A 118 -1.53 6.91 -4.16
CA LYS A 118 -0.68 6.10 -3.28
C LYS A 118 -1.17 6.10 -1.83
N ASP A 119 -1.98 7.06 -1.43
CA ASP A 119 -2.58 7.14 -0.10
C ASP A 119 -3.48 5.94 0.19
N ARG A 120 -4.16 5.41 -0.81
CA ARG A 120 -5.00 4.22 -0.67
C ARG A 120 -4.21 3.02 -0.13
N ALA A 121 -3.03 2.78 -0.69
CA ALA A 121 -2.15 1.71 -0.23
C ALA A 121 -1.47 2.07 1.11
N SER A 122 -1.03 3.32 1.27
CA SER A 122 -0.32 3.73 2.49
C SER A 122 -1.19 3.69 3.73
N VAL A 123 -2.47 4.09 3.62
CA VAL A 123 -3.44 3.99 4.73
C VAL A 123 -3.64 2.53 5.14
N LEU A 124 -3.79 1.63 4.17
CA LEU A 124 -3.99 0.20 4.46
C LEU A 124 -2.75 -0.43 5.11
N VAL A 125 -1.56 -0.14 4.58
CA VAL A 125 -0.30 -0.63 5.15
C VAL A 125 -0.08 -0.10 6.56
N SER A 126 -0.34 1.18 6.80
CA SER A 126 -0.28 1.81 8.12
C SER A 126 -1.27 1.20 9.11
N ALA A 127 -2.53 0.98 8.67
CA ALA A 127 -3.56 0.34 9.48
C ALA A 127 -3.18 -1.10 9.87
N TYR A 128 -2.72 -1.88 8.90
CA TYR A 128 -2.24 -3.24 9.13
C TYR A 128 -1.09 -3.25 10.15
N ALA A 129 -0.08 -2.42 9.93
CA ALA A 129 1.04 -2.31 10.85
C ALA A 129 0.60 -1.96 12.28
N LYS A 130 -0.35 -1.03 12.42
CA LYS A 130 -0.89 -0.61 13.72
C LYS A 130 -1.61 -1.75 14.45
N GLU A 131 -2.42 -2.55 13.75
CA GLU A 131 -3.11 -3.70 14.32
C GLU A 131 -2.15 -4.79 14.80
N HIS A 132 -0.93 -4.84 14.23
CA HIS A 132 0.13 -5.80 14.59
C HIS A 132 1.21 -5.19 15.51
N GLY A 133 0.96 -4.00 16.09
CA GLY A 133 1.90 -3.36 17.02
C GLY A 133 3.19 -2.86 16.37
N ILE A 134 3.18 -2.65 15.04
CA ILE A 134 4.33 -2.19 14.26
C ILE A 134 4.29 -0.66 14.19
N ASP A 135 5.30 0.01 14.71
CA ASP A 135 5.37 1.47 14.76
C ASP A 135 6.28 2.10 13.70
N THR A 136 7.05 1.28 12.98
CA THR A 136 8.04 1.75 12.01
C THR A 136 7.89 1.04 10.67
N ILE A 137 7.75 1.80 9.60
CA ILE A 137 7.56 1.29 8.25
C ILE A 137 8.65 1.87 7.34
N ILE A 138 9.27 1.00 6.52
CA ILE A 138 10.31 1.39 5.56
C ILE A 138 9.80 1.27 4.12
N ALA A 139 10.29 2.16 3.25
CA ALA A 139 10.11 2.03 1.79
C ALA A 139 11.26 2.66 1.02
N ALA A 140 11.44 2.25 -0.23
CA ALA A 140 12.33 2.93 -1.17
C ALA A 140 11.48 3.74 -2.16
N SER A 141 11.54 5.07 -2.12
CA SER A 141 10.79 5.92 -3.05
C SER A 141 11.20 7.38 -2.97
N THR A 142 11.47 8.02 -4.11
CA THR A 142 11.66 9.47 -4.24
C THR A 142 10.39 10.23 -4.64
N GLY A 143 9.28 9.52 -4.83
CA GLY A 143 8.04 10.08 -5.36
C GLY A 143 6.83 9.87 -4.44
N ASN A 144 5.66 9.80 -5.05
CA ASN A 144 4.37 9.74 -4.35
C ASN A 144 4.24 8.59 -3.36
N ALA A 145 4.93 7.46 -3.55
CA ALA A 145 4.91 6.36 -2.60
C ALA A 145 5.60 6.72 -1.29
N GLY A 146 6.75 7.42 -1.37
CA GLY A 146 7.49 7.88 -0.19
C GLY A 146 6.75 9.01 0.54
N SER A 147 6.26 10.04 -0.19
CA SER A 147 5.52 11.15 0.44
C SER A 147 4.20 10.69 1.06
N SER A 148 3.49 9.77 0.39
CA SER A 148 2.27 9.18 0.92
C SER A 148 2.53 8.40 2.21
N LEU A 149 3.53 7.51 2.22
CA LEU A 149 3.88 6.76 3.43
C LEU A 149 4.26 7.72 4.56
N ALA A 150 5.09 8.73 4.28
CA ALA A 150 5.51 9.71 5.28
C ALA A 150 4.33 10.46 5.90
N GLY A 151 3.41 10.98 5.07
CA GLY A 151 2.25 11.72 5.53
C GLY A 151 1.25 10.88 6.32
N ILE A 152 0.95 9.66 5.86
CA ILE A 152 0.05 8.76 6.55
C ILE A 152 0.66 8.29 7.88
N CYS A 153 1.93 7.88 7.91
CA CYS A 153 2.61 7.50 9.16
C CYS A 153 2.62 8.64 10.18
N ALA A 154 2.90 9.88 9.73
CA ALA A 154 2.86 11.06 10.59
C ALA A 154 1.49 11.25 11.25
N SER A 155 0.41 11.13 10.48
CA SER A 155 -0.96 11.26 10.98
C SER A 155 -1.35 10.18 12.00
N GLN A 156 -0.73 9.01 11.90
CA GLN A 156 -0.98 7.85 12.75
C GLN A 156 0.04 7.69 13.90
N LYS A 157 0.96 8.65 14.07
CA LYS A 157 2.07 8.61 15.05
C LYS A 157 2.99 7.41 14.86
N GLN A 158 3.12 6.94 13.63
CA GLN A 158 4.09 5.91 13.23
C GLN A 158 5.32 6.57 12.61
N LYS A 159 6.43 5.84 12.56
CA LYS A 159 7.69 6.28 11.96
C LYS A 159 7.79 5.78 10.53
N ALA A 160 8.16 6.66 9.61
CA ALA A 160 8.50 6.29 8.23
C ALA A 160 10.01 6.45 7.99
N ILE A 161 10.60 5.43 7.38
CA ILE A 161 11.98 5.44 6.88
C ILE A 161 11.93 5.33 5.36
N ILE A 162 12.53 6.30 4.66
CA ILE A 162 12.49 6.32 3.19
C ILE A 162 13.91 6.25 2.65
N CYS A 163 14.24 5.13 2.02
CA CYS A 163 15.49 4.94 1.30
C CYS A 163 15.42 5.62 -0.07
N VAL A 164 16.42 6.41 -0.41
CA VAL A 164 16.46 7.18 -1.66
C VAL A 164 17.88 7.21 -2.23
N PRO A 165 18.07 7.29 -3.56
CA PRO A 165 19.39 7.61 -4.12
C PRO A 165 19.92 8.92 -3.55
N ALA A 166 21.20 8.96 -3.19
CA ALA A 166 21.83 10.18 -2.66
C ALA A 166 21.78 11.36 -3.65
N ALA A 167 21.74 11.05 -4.95
CA ALA A 167 21.59 12.04 -6.01
C ALA A 167 20.14 12.51 -6.25
N ALA A 168 19.16 12.03 -5.46
CA ALA A 168 17.76 12.41 -5.64
C ALA A 168 17.55 13.93 -5.50
N PRO A 169 16.78 14.59 -6.40
CA PRO A 169 16.55 16.01 -6.33
C PRO A 169 15.90 16.42 -5.00
N LYS A 170 16.48 17.43 -4.33
CA LYS A 170 15.98 17.92 -3.03
C LYS A 170 14.49 18.29 -3.06
N ALA A 171 14.03 18.88 -4.16
CA ALA A 171 12.61 19.24 -4.32
C ALA A 171 11.66 18.04 -4.18
N LYS A 172 12.06 16.86 -4.65
CA LYS A 172 11.26 15.62 -4.49
C LYS A 172 11.24 15.11 -3.05
N LEU A 173 12.27 15.42 -2.27
CA LEU A 173 12.41 14.95 -0.89
C LEU A 173 11.77 15.90 0.11
N THR A 174 11.50 17.15 -0.29
CA THR A 174 10.98 18.20 0.61
C THR A 174 9.70 17.76 1.30
N GLN A 175 8.73 17.25 0.57
CA GLN A 175 7.45 16.80 1.13
C GLN A 175 7.63 15.66 2.14
N ILE A 176 8.52 14.72 1.84
CA ILE A 176 8.84 13.58 2.73
C ILE A 176 9.42 14.08 4.05
N LEU A 177 10.35 15.03 3.98
CA LEU A 177 10.99 15.65 5.14
C LEU A 177 9.99 16.49 5.95
N MET A 178 9.12 17.24 5.28
CA MET A 178 8.09 18.06 5.94
C MET A 178 7.10 17.24 6.74
N TYR A 179 6.83 16.00 6.33
CA TYR A 179 6.04 15.05 7.10
C TYR A 179 6.80 14.36 8.24
N GLY A 180 8.08 14.67 8.42
CA GLY A 180 8.89 14.15 9.53
C GLY A 180 9.45 12.74 9.32
N ALA A 181 9.41 12.20 8.10
CA ALA A 181 10.03 10.91 7.81
C ALA A 181 11.56 11.00 7.85
N ARG A 182 12.20 9.89 8.25
CA ARG A 182 13.65 9.75 8.17
C ARG A 182 14.05 9.33 6.76
N ILE A 183 14.88 10.13 6.11
CA ILE A 183 15.48 9.79 4.81
C ILE A 183 16.81 9.10 5.02
N VAL A 184 17.02 7.98 4.31
CA VAL A 184 18.29 7.25 4.23
C VAL A 184 18.83 7.43 2.81
N PRO A 185 19.82 8.32 2.59
CA PRO A 185 20.45 8.46 1.29
C PRO A 185 21.37 7.28 1.00
N VAL A 186 21.23 6.67 -0.17
CA VAL A 186 22.00 5.52 -0.64
C VAL A 186 22.93 5.94 -1.76
N ALA A 187 24.20 5.63 -1.65
CA ALA A 187 25.17 5.89 -2.71
C ALA A 187 24.99 4.87 -3.84
N GLY A 188 24.12 5.21 -4.80
CA GLY A 188 23.75 4.33 -5.90
C GLY A 188 22.46 4.74 -6.58
N THR A 189 21.85 3.78 -7.23
CA THR A 189 20.61 3.89 -8.00
C THR A 189 19.35 3.76 -7.12
N TYR A 190 18.19 3.80 -7.75
CA TYR A 190 16.93 3.46 -7.10
C TYR A 190 16.91 1.98 -6.66
N ASP A 191 17.46 1.08 -7.49
CA ASP A 191 17.47 -0.33 -7.19
C ASP A 191 18.35 -0.64 -5.97
N ASP A 192 19.50 0.05 -5.82
CA ASP A 192 20.33 -0.04 -4.61
C ASP A 192 19.56 0.44 -3.34
N ALA A 193 18.77 1.50 -3.46
CA ALA A 193 17.95 1.97 -2.36
C ALA A 193 16.81 0.97 -2.02
N PHE A 194 16.25 0.34 -3.04
CA PHE A 194 15.25 -0.71 -2.89
C PHE A 194 15.85 -1.93 -2.18
N ASP A 195 16.98 -2.44 -2.67
CA ASP A 195 17.66 -3.60 -2.11
C ASP A 195 18.10 -3.37 -0.66
N LEU A 196 18.59 -2.15 -0.34
CA LEU A 196 18.89 -1.78 1.05
C LEU A 196 17.64 -1.85 1.94
N SER A 197 16.50 -1.38 1.46
CA SER A 197 15.26 -1.43 2.24
C SER A 197 14.79 -2.86 2.50
N VAL A 198 14.98 -3.76 1.54
CA VAL A 198 14.69 -5.20 1.69
C VAL A 198 15.66 -5.83 2.68
N ALA A 199 16.96 -5.59 2.53
CA ALA A 199 17.98 -6.12 3.45
C ALA A 199 17.79 -5.64 4.90
N LEU A 200 17.35 -4.38 5.09
CA LEU A 200 17.01 -3.87 6.41
C LEU A 200 15.79 -4.59 7.00
N THR A 201 14.78 -4.85 6.19
CA THR A 201 13.61 -5.63 6.59
C THR A 201 14.01 -7.04 7.07
N GLU A 202 14.82 -7.75 6.30
CA GLU A 202 15.27 -9.10 6.62
C GLU A 202 16.10 -9.15 7.92
N LYS A 203 16.97 -8.13 8.13
CA LYS A 203 17.84 -8.09 9.31
C LYS A 203 17.17 -7.61 10.58
N THR A 204 16.20 -6.71 10.48
CA THR A 204 15.66 -5.99 11.64
C THR A 204 14.18 -6.27 11.90
N GLY A 205 13.49 -6.92 10.97
CA GLY A 205 12.04 -7.10 11.04
C GLY A 205 11.21 -5.85 10.81
N ILE A 206 11.82 -4.72 10.38
CA ILE A 206 11.08 -3.50 10.04
C ILE A 206 10.11 -3.79 8.91
N PHE A 207 8.87 -3.37 9.06
CA PHE A 207 7.82 -3.62 8.09
C PHE A 207 8.05 -2.83 6.79
N ASN A 208 8.10 -3.53 5.66
CA ASN A 208 8.42 -2.95 4.36
C ASN A 208 7.16 -2.70 3.53
N ARG A 209 7.11 -1.52 2.91
CA ARG A 209 6.02 -1.07 2.03
C ARG A 209 6.50 -0.85 0.61
N ASN A 210 7.48 -1.55 0.12
CA ASN A 210 7.87 -1.45 -1.29
C ASN A 210 6.74 -1.92 -2.21
N THR A 211 6.64 -1.30 -3.37
CA THR A 211 5.68 -1.64 -4.42
C THR A 211 6.40 -2.04 -5.69
#